data_77b8613a6ff1a06576a9bc9a4a063aaf
#
_entry.id   77b8613a6ff1a06576a9bc9a4a063aaf
#
_cell.length_a   1.000
_cell.length_b   1.000
_cell.length_c   1.000
_cell.angle_alpha   90.00
_cell.angle_beta   90.00
_cell.angle_gamma   90.00
#
_symmetry.space_group_name_H-M   'P 1'
#
loop_
_entity.id
_entity.type
_entity.pdbx_description
1 polymer ?
#
loop_
_entity_poly.entity_id
_entity_poly.type
_entity_poly.pdbx_seq_one_letter_code
_entity_poly.pdbx_strand_id
1 'polypeptide(L)'
;MRVELAHRYDVPVERGFAFITNTANWPKFWPGFVRLEPGSDWAAAGDTARLVTRLLGRDRELAMTVKAFEPNRLVTYTSTQPGLPDAYHERHFEPDGDGFVYRLVVEYEPRSGIGGVFDRMLLARGIRRAFESTFAALEREFAGAPPPS
;
A
#
# COMPACT_ATOMS: atom_id res chain seq x y z
N MET A 1 -0.13 10.00 -14.02
CA MET A 1 -0.91 10.64 -12.94
C MET A 1 -0.34 10.21 -11.58
N ARG A 2 -0.25 11.12 -10.65
CA ARG A 2 0.35 10.88 -9.33
C ARG A 2 -0.64 11.16 -8.22
N VAL A 3 -0.79 10.23 -7.30
CA VAL A 3 -1.57 10.41 -6.07
C VAL A 3 -0.64 10.23 -4.88
N GLU A 4 -0.66 11.16 -3.94
CA GLU A 4 0.22 11.14 -2.78
C GLU A 4 -0.56 11.54 -1.53
N LEU A 5 -0.45 10.73 -0.48
CA LEU A 5 -1.03 11.02 0.83
C LEU A 5 -0.04 10.61 1.91
N ALA A 6 -0.13 11.26 3.06
CA ALA A 6 0.74 10.96 4.19
C ALA A 6 -0.04 11.01 5.50
N HIS A 7 0.41 10.22 6.48
CA HIS A 7 -0.18 10.20 7.81
C HIS A 7 0.90 9.93 8.85
N ARG A 8 0.84 10.63 9.98
CA ARG A 8 1.79 10.45 11.07
C ARG A 8 1.25 9.48 12.13
N TYR A 9 2.12 8.60 12.61
CA TYR A 9 1.81 7.66 13.70
C TYR A 9 2.75 7.87 14.87
N ASP A 10 2.25 7.66 16.09
CA ASP A 10 3.00 7.81 17.33
C ASP A 10 3.66 6.50 17.78
N VAL A 11 4.30 5.81 16.85
CA VAL A 11 5.11 4.62 17.11
C VAL A 11 6.45 4.78 16.40
N PRO A 12 7.53 4.16 16.90
CA PRO A 12 8.83 4.26 16.24
C PRO A 12 8.79 3.73 14.80
N VAL A 13 9.60 4.32 13.93
CA VAL A 13 9.62 3.94 12.51
C VAL A 13 9.96 2.47 12.32
N GLU A 14 10.84 1.91 13.15
CA GLU A 14 11.23 0.50 13.08
C GLU A 14 10.03 -0.43 13.32
N ARG A 15 9.18 -0.06 14.28
CA ARG A 15 7.97 -0.83 14.58
C ARG A 15 6.96 -0.71 13.44
N GLY A 16 6.77 0.49 12.92
CA GLY A 16 5.86 0.73 11.80
C GLY A 16 6.30 -0.02 10.55
N PHE A 17 7.58 0.05 10.23
CA PHE A 17 8.13 -0.64 9.07
C PHE A 17 7.99 -2.16 9.20
N ALA A 18 8.36 -2.71 10.35
CA ALA A 18 8.27 -4.16 10.58
C ALA A 18 6.83 -4.66 10.49
N PHE A 19 5.88 -3.91 11.02
CA PHE A 19 4.46 -4.28 10.97
C PHE A 19 3.92 -4.23 9.53
N ILE A 20 4.17 -3.12 8.84
CA ILE A 20 3.59 -2.87 7.51
C ILE A 20 4.18 -3.77 6.43
N THR A 21 5.47 -4.08 6.52
CA THR A 21 6.12 -4.93 5.53
C THR A 21 5.95 -6.44 5.79
N ASN A 22 5.44 -6.81 6.94
CA ASN A 22 5.14 -8.21 7.24
C ASN A 22 3.82 -8.61 6.56
N THR A 23 3.90 -9.48 5.57
CA THR A 23 2.73 -9.91 4.80
C THR A 23 1.63 -10.55 5.66
N ALA A 24 1.99 -11.14 6.80
CA ALA A 24 1.01 -11.72 7.73
C ALA A 24 0.08 -10.66 8.33
N ASN A 25 0.49 -9.39 8.33
CA ASN A 25 -0.31 -8.29 8.84
C ASN A 25 -1.18 -7.61 7.76
N TRP A 26 -0.97 -7.90 6.48
CA TRP A 26 -1.70 -7.26 5.39
C TRP A 26 -3.23 -7.39 5.50
N PRO A 27 -3.79 -8.53 5.94
CA PRO A 27 -5.23 -8.63 6.14
C PRO A 27 -5.80 -7.59 7.12
N LYS A 28 -4.95 -7.07 8.01
CA LYS A 28 -5.38 -6.13 9.06
C LYS A 28 -5.59 -4.72 8.54
N PHE A 29 -4.90 -4.33 7.45
CA PHE A 29 -4.96 -2.95 6.97
C PHE A 29 -5.14 -2.80 5.45
N TRP A 30 -4.97 -3.85 4.67
CA TRP A 30 -5.11 -3.75 3.21
C TRP A 30 -6.59 -3.75 2.82
N PRO A 31 -7.10 -2.69 2.16
CA PRO A 31 -8.52 -2.62 1.80
C PRO A 31 -8.92 -3.77 0.88
N GLY A 32 -9.98 -4.48 1.26
CA GLY A 32 -10.51 -5.57 0.46
C GLY A 32 -9.64 -6.81 0.38
N PHE A 33 -8.67 -6.97 1.26
CA PHE A 33 -7.78 -8.13 1.25
C PHE A 33 -8.58 -9.43 1.39
N VAL A 34 -8.36 -10.37 0.47
CA VAL A 34 -8.98 -11.70 0.52
C VAL A 34 -7.95 -12.76 0.90
N ARG A 35 -6.84 -12.85 0.17
CA ARG A 35 -5.78 -13.81 0.48
C ARG A 35 -4.47 -13.42 -0.22
N LEU A 36 -3.37 -13.92 0.34
CA LEU A 36 -2.04 -13.86 -0.28
C LEU A 36 -1.77 -15.22 -0.92
N GLU A 37 -1.33 -15.21 -2.19
CA GLU A 37 -1.02 -16.45 -2.89
C GLU A 37 0.28 -17.07 -2.34
N PRO A 38 0.37 -18.43 -2.29
CA PRO A 38 1.59 -19.10 -1.87
C PRO A 38 2.79 -18.72 -2.74
N GLY A 39 3.98 -18.67 -2.13
CA GLY A 39 5.20 -18.30 -2.83
C GLY A 39 5.45 -16.80 -2.93
N SER A 40 4.63 -15.99 -2.26
CA SER A 40 4.82 -14.55 -2.19
C SER A 40 5.88 -14.19 -1.16
N ASP A 41 6.81 -13.32 -1.55
CA ASP A 41 7.86 -12.78 -0.67
C ASP A 41 7.84 -11.26 -0.74
N TRP A 42 8.24 -10.60 0.36
CA TRP A 42 8.24 -9.14 0.44
C TRP A 42 9.31 -8.68 1.42
N ALA A 43 10.57 -8.85 1.04
CA ALA A 43 11.70 -8.55 1.93
C ALA A 43 12.92 -7.99 1.22
N ALA A 44 13.00 -8.07 -0.12
CA ALA A 44 14.14 -7.63 -0.88
C ALA A 44 13.75 -7.23 -2.29
N ALA A 45 14.58 -6.42 -2.93
CA ALA A 45 14.39 -6.08 -4.34
C ALA A 45 14.35 -7.36 -5.20
N GLY A 46 13.39 -7.40 -6.12
CA GLY A 46 13.14 -8.57 -6.95
C GLY A 46 12.07 -9.51 -6.41
N ASP A 47 11.70 -9.39 -5.14
CA ASP A 47 10.63 -10.21 -4.57
C ASP A 47 9.30 -9.89 -5.24
N THR A 48 8.48 -10.93 -5.37
CA THR A 48 7.14 -10.81 -5.94
C THR A 48 6.09 -11.27 -4.95
N ALA A 49 4.95 -10.61 -4.98
CA ALA A 49 3.80 -11.00 -4.18
C ALA A 49 2.54 -10.94 -5.06
N ARG A 50 1.68 -11.93 -4.89
CA ARG A 50 0.37 -11.95 -5.56
C ARG A 50 -0.70 -12.06 -4.50
N LEU A 51 -1.67 -11.18 -4.55
CA LEU A 51 -2.77 -11.22 -3.61
C LEU A 51 -4.09 -11.02 -4.35
N VAL A 52 -5.16 -11.47 -3.72
CA VAL A 52 -6.51 -11.25 -4.21
C VAL A 52 -7.15 -10.22 -3.33
N THR A 53 -7.72 -9.19 -3.97
CA THR A 53 -8.48 -8.15 -3.31
C THR A 53 -9.90 -8.14 -3.84
N ARG A 54 -10.85 -7.75 -3.00
CA ARG A 54 -12.24 -7.57 -3.40
C ARG A 54 -12.54 -6.10 -3.58
N LEU A 55 -12.84 -5.72 -4.82
CA LEU A 55 -13.22 -4.36 -5.17
C LEU A 55 -14.54 -4.42 -5.94
N LEU A 56 -15.52 -3.59 -5.51
CA LEU A 56 -16.83 -3.50 -6.16
C LEU A 56 -17.51 -4.87 -6.33
N GLY A 57 -17.40 -5.73 -5.30
CA GLY A 57 -18.02 -7.04 -5.29
C GLY A 57 -17.32 -8.10 -6.15
N ARG A 58 -16.14 -7.80 -6.69
CA ARG A 58 -15.36 -8.72 -7.50
C ARG A 58 -13.98 -8.97 -6.91
N ASP A 59 -13.57 -10.24 -6.93
CA ASP A 59 -12.21 -10.61 -6.56
C ASP A 59 -11.28 -10.35 -7.74
N ARG A 60 -10.17 -9.67 -7.48
CA ARG A 60 -9.16 -9.33 -8.48
C ARG A 60 -7.78 -9.71 -7.98
N GLU A 61 -6.99 -10.30 -8.87
CA GLU A 61 -5.59 -10.61 -8.57
C GLU A 61 -4.72 -9.40 -8.80
N LEU A 62 -3.91 -9.08 -7.80
CA LEU A 62 -2.93 -8.00 -7.85
C LEU A 62 -1.54 -8.63 -7.77
N ALA A 63 -0.72 -8.42 -8.80
CA ALA A 63 0.66 -8.89 -8.84
C ALA A 63 1.60 -7.70 -8.60
N MET A 64 2.57 -7.89 -7.69
CA MET A 64 3.51 -6.83 -7.32
C MET A 64 4.93 -7.33 -7.37
N THR A 65 5.85 -6.45 -7.75
CA THR A 65 7.29 -6.73 -7.78
C THR A 65 8.03 -5.62 -7.07
N VAL A 66 8.81 -5.98 -6.05
CA VAL A 66 9.63 -5.02 -5.28
C VAL A 66 10.77 -4.53 -6.17
N LYS A 67 10.95 -3.21 -6.23
CA LYS A 67 12.05 -2.56 -6.95
C LYS A 67 13.16 -2.10 -6.02
N ALA A 68 12.79 -1.55 -4.86
CA ALA A 68 13.74 -1.15 -3.83
C ALA A 68 13.18 -1.51 -2.46
N PHE A 69 14.01 -1.97 -1.57
CA PHE A 69 13.62 -2.32 -0.21
C PHE A 69 14.73 -1.84 0.72
N GLU A 70 14.49 -0.69 1.37
CA GLU A 70 15.45 -0.07 2.29
C GLU A 70 14.83 -0.09 3.69
N PRO A 71 15.36 -0.91 4.61
CA PRO A 71 14.78 -1.06 5.94
C PRO A 71 14.56 0.28 6.65
N ASN A 72 13.37 0.43 7.24
CA ASN A 72 12.95 1.59 8.01
C ASN A 72 12.90 2.90 7.22
N ARG A 73 12.92 2.84 5.88
CA ARG A 73 12.98 4.05 5.06
C ARG A 73 12.08 4.01 3.82
N LEU A 74 12.21 2.99 2.98
CA LEU A 74 11.57 3.04 1.66
C LEU A 74 11.32 1.65 1.10
N VAL A 75 10.11 1.44 0.56
CA VAL A 75 9.80 0.31 -0.30
C VAL A 75 9.17 0.86 -1.57
N THR A 76 9.74 0.50 -2.72
CA THR A 76 9.12 0.81 -4.02
C THR A 76 8.77 -0.47 -4.74
N TYR A 77 7.69 -0.45 -5.49
CA TYR A 77 7.25 -1.62 -6.23
C TYR A 77 6.35 -1.24 -7.40
N THR A 78 6.23 -2.15 -8.34
CA THR A 78 5.26 -2.05 -9.44
C THR A 78 4.12 -3.02 -9.20
N SER A 79 2.95 -2.68 -9.72
CA SER A 79 1.78 -3.54 -9.62
C SER A 79 1.07 -3.66 -10.96
N THR A 80 0.51 -4.84 -11.20
CA THR A 80 -0.35 -5.10 -12.36
C THR A 80 -1.66 -5.71 -11.87
N GLN A 81 -2.76 -5.26 -12.47
CA GLN A 81 -4.10 -5.71 -12.11
C GLN A 81 -4.96 -5.72 -13.38
N PRO A 82 -5.70 -6.82 -13.67
CA PRO A 82 -6.54 -6.86 -14.85
C PRO A 82 -7.52 -5.69 -14.92
N GLY A 83 -7.58 -5.04 -16.05
CA GLY A 83 -8.50 -3.93 -16.30
C GLY A 83 -8.06 -2.57 -15.76
N LEU A 84 -6.91 -2.50 -15.09
CA LEU A 84 -6.37 -1.25 -14.57
C LEU A 84 -4.98 -0.97 -15.17
N PRO A 85 -4.54 0.29 -15.21
CA PRO A 85 -3.19 0.62 -15.63
C PRO A 85 -2.16 0.01 -14.70
N ASP A 86 -0.99 -0.34 -15.23
CA ASP A 86 0.15 -0.69 -14.41
C ASP A 86 0.54 0.53 -13.58
N ALA A 87 0.97 0.29 -12.34
CA ALA A 87 1.26 1.36 -11.41
C ALA A 87 2.63 1.16 -10.76
N TYR A 88 3.27 2.28 -10.45
CA TYR A 88 4.49 2.35 -9.66
C TYR A 88 4.15 2.96 -8.30
N HIS A 89 4.63 2.34 -7.23
CA HIS A 89 4.31 2.72 -5.87
C HIS A 89 5.57 3.04 -5.08
N GLU A 90 5.47 4.04 -4.22
CA GLU A 90 6.48 4.34 -3.20
C GLU A 90 5.82 4.34 -1.84
N ARG A 91 6.48 3.73 -0.88
CA ARG A 91 6.11 3.70 0.52
C ARG A 91 7.26 4.27 1.31
N HIS A 92 7.10 5.51 1.77
CA HIS A 92 8.14 6.20 2.53
C HIS A 92 7.86 6.09 4.03
N PHE A 93 8.88 5.80 4.79
CA PHE A 93 8.85 5.74 6.25
C PHE A 93 9.81 6.81 6.76
N GLU A 94 9.29 7.94 7.21
CA GLU A 94 10.09 9.10 7.57
C GLU A 94 10.05 9.29 9.09
N PRO A 95 11.17 9.09 9.83
CA PRO A 95 11.18 9.34 11.27
C PRO A 95 10.77 10.79 11.58
N ASP A 96 9.96 10.98 12.62
CA ASP A 96 9.48 12.27 13.04
C ASP A 96 9.30 12.27 14.57
N GLY A 97 10.32 12.73 15.29
CA GLY A 97 10.34 12.64 16.74
C GLY A 97 10.28 11.19 17.20
N ASP A 98 9.35 10.88 18.09
CA ASP A 98 9.12 9.52 18.59
C ASP A 98 8.21 8.70 17.65
N GLY A 99 7.76 9.30 16.58
CA GLY A 99 6.86 8.68 15.61
C GLY A 99 7.45 8.62 14.22
N PHE A 100 6.59 8.40 13.24
CA PHE A 100 7.01 8.44 11.84
C PHE A 100 5.86 8.92 10.96
N VAL A 101 6.21 9.46 9.80
CA VAL A 101 5.26 9.80 8.75
C VAL A 101 5.31 8.69 7.70
N TYR A 102 4.16 8.09 7.42
CA TYR A 102 3.98 7.10 6.37
C TYR A 102 3.42 7.81 5.14
N ARG A 103 4.21 7.85 4.08
CA ARG A 103 3.84 8.54 2.84
C ARG A 103 3.64 7.53 1.74
N LEU A 104 2.47 7.56 1.14
CA LEU A 104 2.09 6.67 0.04
C LEU A 104 2.03 7.46 -1.24
N VAL A 105 2.74 6.98 -2.25
CA VAL A 105 2.77 7.56 -3.60
C VAL A 105 2.41 6.48 -4.60
N VAL A 106 1.54 6.80 -5.54
CA VAL A 106 1.26 5.94 -6.69
C VAL A 106 1.31 6.77 -7.96
N GLU A 107 1.98 6.23 -8.97
CA GLU A 107 2.07 6.82 -10.29
C GLU A 107 1.56 5.80 -11.32
N TYR A 108 0.71 6.25 -12.22
CA TYR A 108 0.16 5.41 -13.27
C TYR A 108 -0.18 6.24 -14.50
N GLU A 109 -0.16 5.60 -15.68
CA GLU A 109 -0.58 6.22 -16.92
C GLU A 109 -2.09 6.01 -17.08
N PRO A 110 -2.89 7.08 -17.09
CA PRO A 110 -4.32 6.95 -17.31
C PRO A 110 -4.60 6.43 -18.72
N ARG A 111 -5.69 5.67 -18.87
CA ARG A 111 -6.13 5.24 -20.18
C ARG A 111 -6.49 6.47 -21.05
N SER A 112 -6.04 6.45 -22.29
CA SER A 112 -6.43 7.45 -23.28
C SER A 112 -7.74 7.04 -23.93
N GLY A 113 -8.61 8.03 -24.26
CA GLY A 113 -9.83 7.79 -24.98
C GLY A 113 -11.01 8.61 -24.48
N ILE A 114 -12.17 8.43 -25.12
CA ILE A 114 -13.42 9.07 -24.72
C ILE A 114 -13.80 8.57 -23.33
N GLY A 115 -13.94 9.48 -22.37
CA GLY A 115 -14.20 9.13 -20.97
C GLY A 115 -12.94 9.09 -20.11
N GLY A 116 -11.75 9.21 -20.69
CA GLY A 116 -10.49 9.13 -19.94
C GLY A 116 -10.38 10.13 -18.81
N VAL A 117 -10.93 11.35 -18.95
CA VAL A 117 -10.92 12.36 -17.88
C VAL A 117 -11.79 11.91 -16.70
N PHE A 118 -12.96 11.35 -17.00
CA PHE A 118 -13.87 10.86 -15.96
C PHE A 118 -13.27 9.67 -15.22
N ASP A 119 -12.68 8.73 -15.96
CA ASP A 119 -12.01 7.57 -15.39
C ASP A 119 -10.84 7.98 -14.50
N ARG A 120 -10.08 9.01 -14.89
CA ARG A 120 -8.99 9.56 -14.08
C ARG A 120 -9.48 10.04 -12.72
N MET A 121 -10.57 10.79 -12.70
CA MET A 121 -11.14 11.34 -11.47
C MET A 121 -11.65 10.23 -10.55
N LEU A 122 -12.36 9.24 -11.11
CA LEU A 122 -12.87 8.12 -10.34
C LEU A 122 -11.76 7.25 -9.78
N LEU A 123 -10.75 6.96 -10.58
CA LEU A 123 -9.62 6.16 -10.15
C LEU A 123 -8.81 6.87 -9.07
N ALA A 124 -8.54 8.16 -9.23
CA ALA A 124 -7.83 8.94 -8.22
C ALA A 124 -8.60 8.99 -6.90
N ARG A 125 -9.93 9.15 -6.95
CA ARG A 125 -10.76 9.12 -5.74
C ARG A 125 -10.73 7.76 -5.07
N GLY A 126 -10.79 6.69 -5.86
CA GLY A 126 -10.70 5.33 -5.35
C GLY A 126 -9.37 5.07 -4.65
N ILE A 127 -8.28 5.52 -5.23
CA ILE A 127 -6.94 5.40 -4.65
C ILE A 127 -6.84 6.17 -3.35
N ARG A 128 -7.34 7.42 -3.32
CA ARG A 128 -7.33 8.23 -2.09
C ARG A 128 -8.13 7.57 -0.98
N ARG A 129 -9.30 7.04 -1.29
CA ARG A 129 -10.13 6.31 -0.32
C ARG A 129 -9.42 5.07 0.21
N ALA A 130 -8.74 4.34 -0.68
CA ALA A 130 -7.97 3.16 -0.27
C ALA A 130 -6.83 3.56 0.67
N PHE A 131 -6.11 4.62 0.37
CA PHE A 131 -5.05 5.13 1.23
C PHE A 131 -5.59 5.58 2.59
N GLU A 132 -6.68 6.34 2.59
CA GLU A 132 -7.32 6.79 3.84
C GLU A 132 -7.80 5.61 4.68
N SER A 133 -8.35 4.59 4.05
CA SER A 133 -8.77 3.36 4.72
C SER A 133 -7.57 2.63 5.33
N THR A 134 -6.46 2.56 4.61
CA THR A 134 -5.21 1.98 5.11
C THR A 134 -4.71 2.76 6.33
N PHE A 135 -4.67 4.08 6.24
CA PHE A 135 -4.22 4.93 7.37
C PHE A 135 -5.09 4.73 8.59
N ALA A 136 -6.42 4.67 8.43
CA ALA A 136 -7.32 4.48 9.55
C ALA A 136 -7.17 3.09 10.18
N ALA A 137 -6.97 2.07 9.37
CA ALA A 137 -6.76 0.70 9.87
C ALA A 137 -5.45 0.60 10.64
N LEU A 138 -4.38 1.20 10.13
CA LEU A 138 -3.08 1.22 10.81
C LEU A 138 -3.14 2.02 12.11
N GLU A 139 -3.88 3.12 12.14
CA GLU A 139 -4.09 3.88 13.37
C GLU A 139 -4.71 3.02 14.46
N ARG A 140 -5.72 2.22 14.11
CA ARG A 140 -6.34 1.29 15.05
C ARG A 140 -5.38 0.20 15.53
N GLU A 141 -4.58 -0.34 14.62
CA GLU A 141 -3.60 -1.39 14.95
C GLU A 141 -2.51 -0.86 15.90
N PHE A 142 -1.98 0.33 15.64
CA PHE A 142 -0.94 0.91 16.48
C PHE A 142 -1.48 1.39 17.83
N ALA A 143 -2.70 1.90 17.87
CA ALA A 143 -3.33 2.35 19.11
C ALA A 143 -3.78 1.20 19.99
N GLY A 144 -4.22 0.08 19.39
CA GLY A 144 -4.73 -1.08 20.11
C GLY A 144 -3.65 -2.05 20.61
N ALA A 145 -2.41 -1.92 20.12
CA ALA A 145 -1.33 -2.82 20.52
C ALA A 145 -0.76 -2.37 21.87
N PRO A 146 -0.74 -3.25 22.90
CA PRO A 146 -0.09 -2.89 24.15
C PRO A 146 1.40 -2.69 23.91
N PRO A 147 2.05 -1.73 24.60
CA PRO A 147 3.48 -1.56 24.46
C PRO A 147 4.19 -2.84 24.88
N PRO A 148 5.26 -3.19 24.19
CA PRO A 148 6.05 -4.37 24.61
C PRO A 148 6.58 -4.15 26.02
N SER A 149 6.31 -5.10 26.87
CA SER A 149 6.79 -5.10 28.26
C SER A 149 8.27 -5.46 28.31
#